data_3aa3afff9f604b1b8473c679dcd5e509
#
_entry.id   3aa3afff9f604b1b8473c679dcd5e509
#
_cell.length_a   1.000
_cell.length_b   1.000
_cell.length_c   1.000
_cell.angle_alpha   90.00
_cell.angle_beta   90.00
_cell.angle_gamma   90.00
#
_symmetry.space_group_name_H-M   'P 1'
#
loop_
_entity.id
_entity.type
_entity.pdbx_description
1 polymer ?
#
loop_
_entity_poly.entity_id
_entity_poly.type
_entity_poly.pdbx_seq_one_letter_code
_entity_poly.pdbx_strand_id
1 'polypeptide(L)'
;MWPTRSKALITSAQSFGSWRGLAVCLGVALSLFLPVALHSEGADPAAARVNTLYDALLQVMKQAKQLGLQGRYDKLTPVLAKTYNLPLMSRIAVGQSWDALSAPQKQSIVTAFTRMTTATYANRFDGFSGESLEVLQTVDQSNGDKLVKTRIVQTDGTILALNYLARKTGNDWRVIDVYLNGTISELASRRAEFAAILKSGGPEALIASLNKQGDKLLKGS
;
A
#
# COMPACT_ATOMS: atom_id res chain seq x y z
N MET A 1 6.66 -10.78 -6.43
CA MET A 1 7.87 -11.22 -5.71
C MET A 1 8.63 -9.97 -5.31
N TRP A 2 8.62 -9.60 -4.03
CA TRP A 2 9.31 -8.42 -3.52
C TRP A 2 10.80 -8.72 -3.42
N PRO A 3 11.71 -7.81 -3.79
CA PRO A 3 13.13 -8.09 -3.69
C PRO A 3 13.58 -8.21 -2.23
N THR A 4 14.36 -9.23 -1.97
CA THR A 4 15.12 -9.45 -0.74
C THR A 4 16.24 -8.43 -0.63
N ARG A 5 16.54 -7.98 0.58
CA ARG A 5 17.62 -7.05 0.91
C ARG A 5 18.95 -7.53 0.29
N SER A 6 19.48 -6.79 -0.66
CA SER A 6 20.88 -6.91 -1.09
C SER A 6 21.68 -5.73 -0.55
N LYS A 7 22.64 -6.02 0.31
CA LYS A 7 23.69 -5.07 0.72
C LYS A 7 24.65 -4.89 -0.45
N ALA A 8 24.80 -3.68 -0.95
CA ALA A 8 25.95 -3.33 -1.76
C ALA A 8 26.39 -1.89 -1.45
N LEU A 9 27.68 -1.77 -1.32
CA LEU A 9 28.49 -0.68 -0.82
C LEU A 9 28.87 0.34 -1.90
N ILE A 10 28.89 1.62 -1.51
CA ILE A 10 30.00 2.60 -1.64
C ILE A 10 30.22 3.39 -2.93
N THR A 11 30.37 4.72 -2.73
CA THR A 11 31.38 5.71 -3.20
C THR A 11 30.99 6.48 -4.46
N SER A 12 31.09 7.76 -4.57
CA SER A 12 31.87 8.90 -4.09
C SER A 12 31.36 10.19 -4.77
N ALA A 13 31.21 11.26 -4.09
CA ALA A 13 31.96 12.49 -4.07
C ALA A 13 32.32 13.20 -5.40
N GLN A 14 32.02 14.48 -5.42
CA GLN A 14 32.68 15.67 -6.01
C GLN A 14 31.68 16.53 -6.79
N SER A 15 31.75 17.84 -6.87
CA SER A 15 32.45 18.93 -6.19
C SER A 15 31.97 20.23 -6.83
N PHE A 16 31.86 21.27 -6.06
CA PHE A 16 32.06 22.70 -6.34
C PHE A 16 31.70 23.37 -7.69
N GLY A 17 30.97 24.47 -7.56
CA GLY A 17 30.93 25.53 -8.58
C GLY A 17 30.24 26.79 -8.06
N SER A 18 31.03 27.69 -7.46
CA SER A 18 30.66 29.06 -7.08
C SER A 18 30.56 29.94 -8.30
N TRP A 19 29.54 30.79 -8.40
CA TRP A 19 29.62 32.03 -9.19
C TRP A 19 28.94 33.18 -8.47
N ARG A 20 29.76 34.22 -8.27
CA ARG A 20 29.42 35.58 -7.79
C ARG A 20 29.17 36.46 -8.99
N GLY A 21 28.30 37.44 -8.86
CA GLY A 21 28.34 38.66 -9.72
C GLY A 21 26.99 39.34 -9.91
N LEU A 22 26.77 40.36 -9.13
CA LEU A 22 26.34 41.77 -9.45
C LEU A 22 25.25 41.99 -10.53
N ALA A 23 24.14 42.65 -10.18
CA ALA A 23 23.95 44.09 -10.38
C ALA A 23 22.51 44.54 -10.02
N VAL A 24 22.44 45.68 -9.38
CA VAL A 24 21.27 46.43 -8.92
C VAL A 24 20.55 47.06 -10.11
N CYS A 25 19.22 46.95 -10.20
CA CYS A 25 18.34 47.93 -10.84
C CYS A 25 17.05 48.05 -10.03
N LEU A 26 16.89 49.24 -9.40
CA LEU A 26 15.64 49.67 -8.78
C LEU A 26 14.59 49.92 -9.87
N GLY A 27 13.52 49.12 -9.83
CA GLY A 27 12.29 49.39 -10.52
C GLY A 27 11.13 49.20 -9.55
N VAL A 28 10.58 50.29 -9.03
CA VAL A 28 9.38 50.25 -8.19
C VAL A 28 8.19 49.97 -9.10
N ALA A 29 7.82 48.74 -9.21
CA ALA A 29 6.54 48.32 -9.76
C ALA A 29 5.58 48.05 -8.60
N LEU A 30 4.58 48.91 -8.45
CA LEU A 30 3.48 48.79 -7.53
C LEU A 30 2.62 47.58 -7.98
N SER A 31 2.97 46.38 -7.57
CA SER A 31 2.22 45.15 -7.83
C SER A 31 1.03 45.11 -6.88
N LEU A 32 -0.16 45.25 -7.43
CA LEU A 32 -1.42 44.90 -6.77
C LEU A 32 -1.35 43.44 -6.38
N PHE A 33 -0.98 43.15 -5.13
CA PHE A 33 -1.14 41.83 -4.51
C PHE A 33 -2.63 41.55 -4.35
N LEU A 34 -3.24 40.92 -5.35
CA LEU A 34 -4.49 40.19 -5.14
C LEU A 34 -4.15 39.00 -4.22
N PRO A 35 -4.83 38.86 -3.08
CA PRO A 35 -4.66 37.66 -2.28
C PRO A 35 -5.13 36.48 -3.12
N VAL A 36 -4.20 35.68 -3.62
CA VAL A 36 -4.51 34.33 -4.08
C VAL A 36 -5.02 33.61 -2.84
N ALA A 37 -6.32 33.42 -2.77
CA ALA A 37 -6.92 32.54 -1.79
C ALA A 37 -6.28 31.18 -2.02
N LEU A 38 -5.31 30.81 -1.19
CA LEU A 38 -4.85 29.44 -1.02
C LEU A 38 -6.09 28.65 -0.56
N HIS A 39 -6.81 28.08 -1.51
CA HIS A 39 -7.72 27.00 -1.20
C HIS A 39 -6.83 25.93 -0.59
N SER A 40 -6.86 25.81 0.73
CA SER A 40 -6.48 24.59 1.42
C SER A 40 -7.45 23.52 0.92
N GLU A 41 -7.12 22.90 -0.22
CA GLU A 41 -7.77 21.66 -0.60
C GLU A 41 -7.54 20.72 0.59
N GLY A 42 -8.61 20.46 1.33
CA GLY A 42 -8.60 19.50 2.42
C GLY A 42 -7.98 18.21 1.86
N ALA A 43 -7.05 17.61 2.60
CA ALA A 43 -6.34 16.42 2.14
C ALA A 43 -7.32 15.42 1.52
N ASP A 44 -7.05 14.97 0.29
CA ASP A 44 -7.90 14.02 -0.44
C ASP A 44 -8.26 12.83 0.46
N PRO A 45 -9.55 12.48 0.61
CA PRO A 45 -9.95 11.45 1.57
C PRO A 45 -9.36 10.06 1.30
N ALA A 46 -9.08 9.72 0.02
CA ALA A 46 -8.40 8.48 -0.32
C ALA A 46 -6.90 8.54 0.07
N ALA A 47 -6.24 9.69 -0.15
CA ALA A 47 -4.88 9.93 0.32
C ALA A 47 -4.82 9.89 1.86
N ALA A 48 -5.77 10.52 2.56
CA ALA A 48 -5.84 10.48 4.01
C ALA A 48 -5.96 9.04 4.55
N ARG A 49 -6.70 8.17 3.86
CA ARG A 49 -6.81 6.75 4.21
C ARG A 49 -5.47 6.03 4.08
N VAL A 50 -4.71 6.29 3.01
CA VAL A 50 -3.38 5.70 2.80
C VAL A 50 -2.36 6.26 3.79
N ASN A 51 -2.42 7.55 4.11
CA ASN A 51 -1.57 8.14 5.16
C ASN A 51 -1.81 7.46 6.52
N THR A 52 -3.07 7.23 6.91
CA THR A 52 -3.40 6.48 8.15
C THR A 52 -2.78 5.07 8.16
N LEU A 53 -2.77 4.39 7.01
CA LEU A 53 -2.07 3.10 6.88
C LEU A 53 -0.57 3.27 7.08
N TYR A 54 0.04 4.25 6.44
CA TYR A 54 1.49 4.48 6.50
C TYR A 54 1.95 4.86 7.90
N ASP A 55 1.19 5.69 8.61
CA ASP A 55 1.46 6.03 10.02
C ASP A 55 1.46 4.76 10.90
N ALA A 56 0.46 3.90 10.71
CA ALA A 56 0.38 2.65 11.45
C ALA A 56 1.52 1.68 11.09
N LEU A 57 1.91 1.59 9.82
CA LEU A 57 3.04 0.77 9.38
C LEU A 57 4.35 1.28 9.99
N LEU A 58 4.61 2.58 9.96
CA LEU A 58 5.81 3.17 10.57
C LEU A 58 5.86 2.94 12.09
N GLN A 59 4.72 3.07 12.78
CA GLN A 59 4.64 2.75 14.22
C GLN A 59 4.97 1.29 14.51
N VAL A 60 4.41 0.37 13.72
CA VAL A 60 4.66 -1.07 13.85
C VAL A 60 6.11 -1.40 13.53
N MET A 61 6.69 -0.82 12.50
CA MET A 61 8.09 -0.99 12.11
C MET A 61 9.04 -0.51 13.22
N LYS A 62 8.81 0.68 13.78
CA LYS A 62 9.62 1.24 14.88
C LYS A 62 9.56 0.39 16.14
N GLN A 63 8.45 -0.29 16.39
CA GLN A 63 8.23 -1.17 17.55
C GLN A 63 8.38 -2.65 17.22
N ALA A 64 8.87 -3.00 16.02
CA ALA A 64 8.79 -4.36 15.48
C ALA A 64 9.44 -5.41 16.38
N LYS A 65 10.60 -5.08 16.96
CA LYS A 65 11.34 -5.97 17.87
C LYS A 65 10.55 -6.24 19.16
N GLN A 66 9.90 -5.21 19.72
CA GLN A 66 9.10 -5.33 20.94
C GLN A 66 7.80 -6.10 20.71
N LEU A 67 7.16 -5.84 19.58
CA LEU A 67 5.86 -6.44 19.24
C LEU A 67 5.97 -7.92 18.84
N GLY A 68 7.10 -8.31 18.27
CA GLY A 68 7.20 -9.58 17.60
C GLY A 68 6.22 -9.68 16.42
N LEU A 69 6.16 -10.82 15.77
CA LEU A 69 5.30 -11.02 14.61
C LEU A 69 3.81 -10.96 14.98
N GLN A 70 3.42 -11.61 16.08
CA GLN A 70 2.03 -11.63 16.52
C GLN A 70 1.54 -10.24 16.93
N GLY A 71 2.32 -9.48 17.69
CA GLY A 71 1.93 -8.13 18.08
C GLY A 71 1.79 -7.17 16.89
N ARG A 72 2.63 -7.34 15.84
CA ARG A 72 2.46 -6.60 14.59
C ARG A 72 1.18 -6.98 13.87
N TYR A 73 0.87 -8.28 13.80
CA TYR A 73 -0.36 -8.79 13.22
C TYR A 73 -1.60 -8.22 13.92
N ASP A 74 -1.63 -8.26 15.26
CA ASP A 74 -2.76 -7.79 16.05
C ASP A 74 -2.99 -6.29 15.88
N LYS A 75 -1.90 -5.49 15.88
CA LYS A 75 -1.99 -4.05 15.65
C LYS A 75 -2.44 -3.68 14.23
N LEU A 76 -2.00 -4.42 13.22
CA LEU A 76 -2.34 -4.12 11.83
C LEU A 76 -3.73 -4.62 11.42
N THR A 77 -4.27 -5.65 12.06
CA THR A 77 -5.60 -6.21 11.75
C THR A 77 -6.69 -5.14 11.65
N PRO A 78 -6.95 -4.30 12.67
CA PRO A 78 -7.99 -3.28 12.60
C PRO A 78 -7.67 -2.16 11.58
N VAL A 79 -6.41 -1.84 11.38
CA VAL A 79 -5.99 -0.82 10.40
C VAL A 79 -6.28 -1.29 8.99
N LEU A 80 -5.88 -2.52 8.65
CA LEU A 80 -6.11 -3.09 7.32
C LEU A 80 -7.61 -3.28 7.05
N ALA A 81 -8.38 -3.73 8.04
CA ALA A 81 -9.84 -3.86 7.91
C ALA A 81 -10.55 -2.52 7.61
N LYS A 82 -10.03 -1.40 8.12
CA LYS A 82 -10.54 -0.06 7.83
C LYS A 82 -10.03 0.48 6.49
N THR A 83 -8.79 0.19 6.14
CA THR A 83 -8.14 0.72 4.93
C THR A 83 -8.59 0.00 3.67
N TYR A 84 -8.69 -1.33 3.72
CA TYR A 84 -9.00 -2.16 2.58
C TYR A 84 -10.45 -2.61 2.55
N ASN A 85 -11.02 -2.73 1.36
CA ASN A 85 -12.27 -3.45 1.16
C ASN A 85 -11.97 -4.93 0.88
N LEU A 86 -11.50 -5.64 1.91
CA LEU A 86 -11.06 -7.03 1.78
C LEU A 86 -12.15 -7.98 1.23
N PRO A 87 -13.44 -7.82 1.56
CA PRO A 87 -14.50 -8.61 0.93
C PRO A 87 -14.58 -8.38 -0.59
N LEU A 88 -14.53 -7.12 -1.05
CA LEU A 88 -14.56 -6.81 -2.48
C LEU A 88 -13.27 -7.30 -3.18
N MET A 89 -12.11 -7.14 -2.54
CA MET A 89 -10.84 -7.64 -3.07
C MET A 89 -10.86 -9.16 -3.22
N SER A 90 -11.40 -9.90 -2.25
CA SER A 90 -11.58 -11.36 -2.35
C SER A 90 -12.47 -11.74 -3.52
N ARG A 91 -13.61 -11.04 -3.70
CA ARG A 91 -14.51 -11.24 -4.84
C ARG A 91 -13.80 -11.00 -6.18
N ILE A 92 -13.05 -9.92 -6.29
CA ILE A 92 -12.29 -9.58 -7.52
C ILE A 92 -11.23 -10.64 -7.80
N ALA A 93 -10.50 -11.10 -6.79
CA ALA A 93 -9.45 -12.11 -6.92
C ALA A 93 -10.00 -13.49 -7.31
N VAL A 94 -11.15 -13.90 -6.76
CA VAL A 94 -11.84 -15.15 -7.15
C VAL A 94 -12.42 -15.04 -8.57
N GLY A 95 -12.88 -13.84 -8.95
CA GLY A 95 -13.39 -13.57 -10.30
C GLY A 95 -14.71 -14.29 -10.60
N GLN A 96 -14.82 -14.84 -11.81
CA GLN A 96 -16.08 -15.41 -12.31
C GLN A 96 -16.63 -16.58 -11.45
N SER A 97 -15.76 -17.30 -10.77
CA SER A 97 -16.18 -18.40 -9.89
C SER A 97 -16.92 -17.92 -8.64
N TRP A 98 -16.85 -16.61 -8.31
CA TRP A 98 -17.42 -16.08 -7.07
C TRP A 98 -18.93 -16.31 -6.96
N ASP A 99 -19.67 -16.10 -8.03
CA ASP A 99 -21.13 -16.14 -7.97
C ASP A 99 -21.67 -17.56 -7.75
N ALA A 100 -20.92 -18.58 -8.19
CA ALA A 100 -21.23 -19.99 -7.99
C ALA A 100 -20.94 -20.51 -6.56
N LEU A 101 -20.20 -19.75 -5.74
CA LEU A 101 -19.87 -20.15 -4.37
C LEU A 101 -21.07 -19.99 -3.44
N SER A 102 -21.20 -20.90 -2.47
CA SER A 102 -22.15 -20.76 -1.37
C SER A 102 -21.78 -19.60 -0.43
N ALA A 103 -22.74 -19.12 0.35
CA ALA A 103 -22.49 -18.06 1.32
C ALA A 103 -21.41 -18.43 2.37
N PRO A 104 -21.38 -19.66 2.94
CA PRO A 104 -20.29 -20.09 3.81
C PRO A 104 -18.93 -20.11 3.13
N GLN A 105 -18.83 -20.57 1.87
CA GLN A 105 -17.57 -20.57 1.11
C GLN A 105 -17.06 -19.15 0.86
N LYS A 106 -17.94 -18.22 0.45
CA LYS A 106 -17.61 -16.81 0.30
C LYS A 106 -17.02 -16.22 1.59
N GLN A 107 -17.71 -16.49 2.72
CA GLN A 107 -17.24 -16.00 4.03
C GLN A 107 -15.90 -16.62 4.43
N SER A 108 -15.70 -17.90 4.23
CA SER A 108 -14.44 -18.58 4.54
C SER A 108 -13.28 -18.06 3.69
N ILE A 109 -13.51 -17.82 2.40
CA ILE A 109 -12.49 -17.21 1.51
C ILE A 109 -12.14 -15.79 1.98
N VAL A 110 -13.13 -14.94 2.29
CA VAL A 110 -12.89 -13.58 2.82
C VAL A 110 -12.07 -13.63 4.10
N THR A 111 -12.41 -14.52 5.02
CA THR A 111 -11.70 -14.70 6.30
C THR A 111 -10.25 -15.14 6.07
N ALA A 112 -10.04 -16.16 5.24
CA ALA A 112 -8.71 -16.69 4.95
C ALA A 112 -7.84 -15.65 4.17
N PHE A 113 -8.44 -14.94 3.21
CA PHE A 113 -7.78 -13.87 2.47
C PHE A 113 -7.38 -12.70 3.39
N THR A 114 -8.28 -12.28 4.28
CA THR A 114 -8.01 -11.22 5.28
C THR A 114 -6.85 -11.62 6.18
N ARG A 115 -6.89 -12.85 6.71
CA ARG A 115 -5.82 -13.38 7.57
C ARG A 115 -4.48 -13.41 6.85
N MET A 116 -4.44 -13.96 5.64
CA MET A 116 -3.22 -14.01 4.82
C MET A 116 -2.69 -12.61 4.51
N THR A 117 -3.56 -11.68 4.12
CA THR A 117 -3.16 -10.29 3.83
C THR A 117 -2.56 -9.62 5.07
N THR A 118 -3.21 -9.74 6.23
CA THR A 118 -2.68 -9.17 7.49
C THR A 118 -1.35 -9.80 7.87
N ALA A 119 -1.23 -11.12 7.74
CA ALA A 119 0.02 -11.83 8.00
C ALA A 119 1.16 -11.39 7.05
N THR A 120 0.82 -11.09 5.78
CA THR A 120 1.78 -10.56 4.80
C THR A 120 2.32 -9.20 5.25
N TYR A 121 1.46 -8.29 5.68
CA TYR A 121 1.88 -6.99 6.20
C TYR A 121 2.72 -7.13 7.48
N ALA A 122 2.27 -7.91 8.44
CA ALA A 122 3.00 -8.15 9.69
C ALA A 122 4.38 -8.77 9.48
N ASN A 123 4.52 -9.65 8.49
CA ASN A 123 5.79 -10.28 8.15
C ASN A 123 6.75 -9.33 7.41
N ARG A 124 6.22 -8.47 6.53
CA ARG A 124 7.04 -7.59 5.68
C ARG A 124 7.51 -6.31 6.37
N PHE A 125 6.67 -5.75 7.24
CA PHE A 125 6.98 -4.54 7.99
C PHE A 125 7.54 -4.91 9.38
N ASP A 126 8.70 -5.59 9.38
CA ASP A 126 9.29 -6.27 10.53
C ASP A 126 10.45 -5.50 11.19
N GLY A 127 10.73 -4.29 10.74
CA GLY A 127 11.78 -3.43 11.29
C GLY A 127 11.81 -2.06 10.66
N PHE A 128 12.50 -1.14 11.32
CA PHE A 128 12.69 0.23 10.88
C PHE A 128 14.17 0.57 10.84
N SER A 129 14.67 1.05 9.72
CA SER A 129 16.06 1.45 9.51
C SER A 129 16.18 2.92 9.06
N GLY A 130 15.04 3.66 9.01
CA GLY A 130 14.98 5.05 8.52
C GLY A 130 14.20 5.19 7.19
N GLU A 131 13.43 4.17 6.83
CA GLU A 131 12.56 4.22 5.64
C GLU A 131 11.54 5.37 5.73
N SER A 132 11.22 6.01 4.59
CA SER A 132 10.07 6.91 4.49
C SER A 132 8.97 6.29 3.62
N LEU A 133 7.73 6.50 4.04
CA LEU A 133 6.51 6.10 3.33
C LEU A 133 5.76 7.38 2.97
N GLU A 134 5.64 7.66 1.67
CA GLU A 134 5.20 8.98 1.20
C GLU A 134 4.01 8.84 0.24
N VAL A 135 2.95 9.60 0.51
CA VAL A 135 1.87 9.83 -0.45
C VAL A 135 2.26 11.00 -1.33
N LEU A 136 2.29 10.80 -2.65
CA LEU A 136 2.77 11.77 -3.61
C LEU A 136 1.62 12.59 -4.21
N GLN A 137 0.61 11.90 -4.74
CA GLN A 137 -0.56 12.53 -5.38
C GLN A 137 -1.72 11.55 -5.48
N THR A 138 -2.92 12.09 -5.65
CA THR A 138 -4.13 11.33 -6.01
C THR A 138 -4.52 11.68 -7.44
N VAL A 139 -4.90 10.67 -8.22
CA VAL A 139 -5.36 10.81 -9.61
C VAL A 139 -6.74 10.21 -9.72
N ASP A 140 -7.72 11.02 -10.10
CA ASP A 140 -9.07 10.55 -10.37
C ASP A 140 -9.09 9.62 -11.59
N GLN A 141 -9.87 8.54 -11.48
CA GLN A 141 -10.06 7.58 -12.55
C GLN A 141 -11.42 7.81 -13.21
N SER A 142 -11.54 7.49 -14.51
CA SER A 142 -12.77 7.70 -15.29
C SER A 142 -14.00 6.97 -14.74
N ASN A 143 -13.81 5.91 -13.96
CA ASN A 143 -14.86 5.12 -13.32
C ASN A 143 -15.22 5.61 -11.90
N GLY A 144 -14.71 6.77 -11.47
CA GLY A 144 -14.94 7.34 -10.14
C GLY A 144 -14.05 6.78 -9.04
N ASP A 145 -13.13 5.86 -9.33
CA ASP A 145 -12.09 5.43 -8.39
C ASP A 145 -10.99 6.50 -8.28
N LYS A 146 -10.11 6.37 -7.31
CA LYS A 146 -8.94 7.22 -7.12
C LYS A 146 -7.68 6.38 -7.05
N LEU A 147 -6.65 6.76 -7.82
CA LEU A 147 -5.32 6.16 -7.72
C LEU A 147 -4.43 7.04 -6.84
N VAL A 148 -4.13 6.56 -5.64
CA VAL A 148 -3.20 7.22 -4.72
C VAL A 148 -1.80 6.71 -5.04
N LYS A 149 -0.98 7.58 -5.63
CA LYS A 149 0.42 7.26 -5.95
C LYS A 149 1.29 7.49 -4.74
N THR A 150 2.13 6.50 -4.45
CA THR A 150 2.98 6.52 -3.28
C THR A 150 4.36 5.94 -3.57
N ARG A 151 5.29 6.17 -2.65
CA ARG A 151 6.60 5.51 -2.66
C ARG A 151 7.05 5.15 -1.25
N ILE A 152 7.84 4.09 -1.17
CA ILE A 152 8.65 3.76 -0.02
C ILE A 152 10.10 4.03 -0.41
N VAL A 153 10.79 4.88 0.35
CA VAL A 153 12.21 5.16 0.17
C VAL A 153 12.97 4.41 1.23
N GLN A 154 13.87 3.51 0.82
CA GLN A 154 14.75 2.76 1.71
C GLN A 154 15.97 3.60 2.08
N THR A 155 16.68 3.19 3.13
CA THR A 155 17.87 3.90 3.64
C THR A 155 19.04 3.91 2.66
N ASP A 156 19.08 2.97 1.72
CA ASP A 156 20.06 2.92 0.63
C ASP A 156 19.67 3.77 -0.58
N GLY A 157 18.56 4.52 -0.48
CA GLY A 157 18.01 5.33 -1.57
C GLY A 157 17.16 4.56 -2.58
N THR A 158 16.98 3.25 -2.41
CA THR A 158 16.08 2.46 -3.25
C THR A 158 14.64 2.94 -3.10
N ILE A 159 13.96 3.19 -4.23
CA ILE A 159 12.57 3.61 -4.27
C ILE A 159 11.70 2.44 -4.73
N LEU A 160 10.68 2.14 -3.94
CA LEU A 160 9.63 1.20 -4.29
C LEU A 160 8.31 1.96 -4.48
N ALA A 161 7.81 2.00 -5.71
CA ALA A 161 6.51 2.59 -6.01
C ALA A 161 5.40 1.62 -5.61
N LEU A 162 4.48 2.07 -4.74
CA LEU A 162 3.25 1.38 -4.40
C LEU A 162 2.08 2.31 -4.68
N ASN A 163 1.20 1.94 -5.61
CA ASN A 163 0.02 2.75 -5.87
C ASN A 163 -1.21 2.02 -5.34
N TYR A 164 -2.11 2.77 -4.71
CA TYR A 164 -3.33 2.22 -4.11
C TYR A 164 -4.54 2.67 -4.91
N LEU A 165 -5.28 1.73 -5.50
CA LEU A 165 -6.56 2.02 -6.12
C LEU A 165 -7.63 2.03 -5.02
N ALA A 166 -8.26 3.18 -4.81
CA ALA A 166 -9.29 3.37 -3.81
C ALA A 166 -10.66 3.58 -4.47
N ARG A 167 -11.69 2.99 -3.89
CA ARG A 167 -13.09 3.11 -4.30
C ARG A 167 -13.93 3.65 -3.16
N LYS A 168 -14.87 4.54 -3.47
CA LYS A 168 -15.84 5.04 -2.51
C LYS A 168 -16.82 3.91 -2.15
N THR A 169 -16.94 3.64 -0.85
CA THR A 169 -17.82 2.61 -0.28
C THR A 169 -18.68 3.28 0.80
N GLY A 170 -19.91 3.60 0.47
CA GLY A 170 -20.75 4.49 1.28
C GLY A 170 -20.10 5.88 1.39
N ASN A 171 -19.83 6.33 2.60
CA ASN A 171 -19.17 7.62 2.85
C ASN A 171 -17.64 7.52 2.98
N ASP A 172 -17.07 6.31 2.90
CA ASP A 172 -15.66 6.04 3.10
C ASP A 172 -14.94 5.72 1.78
N TRP A 173 -13.65 6.06 1.70
CA TRP A 173 -12.75 5.56 0.68
C TRP A 173 -12.01 4.33 1.21
N ARG A 174 -12.01 3.24 0.42
CA ARG A 174 -11.30 2.00 0.77
C ARG A 174 -10.48 1.50 -0.41
N VAL A 175 -9.30 1.03 -0.12
CA VAL A 175 -8.41 0.43 -1.11
C VAL A 175 -9.02 -0.88 -1.61
N ILE A 176 -9.02 -1.04 -2.94
CA ILE A 176 -9.52 -2.24 -3.63
C ILE A 176 -8.47 -2.95 -4.46
N ASP A 177 -7.29 -2.35 -4.67
CA ASP A 177 -6.13 -2.99 -5.30
C ASP A 177 -4.84 -2.24 -4.94
N VAL A 178 -3.71 -2.92 -5.06
CA VAL A 178 -2.37 -2.36 -4.87
C VAL A 178 -1.54 -2.67 -6.11
N TYR A 179 -0.91 -1.64 -6.67
CA TYR A 179 -0.03 -1.77 -7.82
C TYR A 179 1.43 -1.75 -7.35
N LEU A 180 2.10 -2.89 -7.49
CA LEU A 180 3.52 -3.04 -7.20
C LEU A 180 4.34 -2.43 -8.33
N ASN A 181 5.45 -1.76 -7.99
CA ASN A 181 6.27 -1.00 -8.94
C ASN A 181 5.44 -0.02 -9.79
N GLY A 182 4.33 0.45 -9.24
CA GLY A 182 3.43 1.41 -9.87
C GLY A 182 2.47 0.85 -10.91
N THR A 183 2.65 -0.37 -11.41
CA THR A 183 1.89 -0.91 -12.57
C THR A 183 1.38 -2.34 -12.41
N ILE A 184 1.98 -3.16 -11.54
CA ILE A 184 1.62 -4.57 -11.41
C ILE A 184 0.51 -4.73 -10.37
N SER A 185 -0.71 -5.00 -10.82
CA SER A 185 -1.86 -5.26 -9.95
C SER A 185 -1.66 -6.53 -9.11
N GLU A 186 -1.72 -6.39 -7.81
CA GLU A 186 -1.68 -7.52 -6.87
C GLU A 186 -2.90 -8.42 -7.05
N LEU A 187 -4.09 -7.83 -7.24
CA LEU A 187 -5.31 -8.61 -7.45
C LEU A 187 -5.32 -9.36 -8.78
N ALA A 188 -4.75 -8.79 -9.84
CA ALA A 188 -4.64 -9.51 -11.11
C ALA A 188 -3.73 -10.74 -10.97
N SER A 189 -2.61 -10.59 -10.23
CA SER A 189 -1.71 -11.71 -9.92
C SER A 189 -2.41 -12.77 -9.07
N ARG A 190 -3.15 -12.36 -8.04
CA ARG A 190 -3.95 -13.27 -7.21
C ARG A 190 -5.05 -13.98 -7.98
N ARG A 191 -5.69 -13.29 -8.91
CA ARG A 191 -6.74 -13.86 -9.74
C ARG A 191 -6.24 -15.04 -10.58
N ALA A 192 -5.05 -14.93 -11.16
CA ALA A 192 -4.45 -16.01 -11.92
C ALA A 192 -4.14 -17.22 -11.01
N GLU A 193 -3.56 -16.99 -9.84
CA GLU A 193 -3.29 -18.02 -8.83
C GLU A 193 -4.57 -18.72 -8.37
N PHE A 194 -5.60 -17.94 -7.99
CA PHE A 194 -6.86 -18.46 -7.46
C PHE A 194 -7.63 -19.25 -8.50
N ALA A 195 -7.64 -18.78 -9.75
CA ALA A 195 -8.30 -19.51 -10.85
C ALA A 195 -7.67 -20.89 -11.06
N ALA A 196 -6.36 -21.01 -10.98
CA ALA A 196 -5.67 -22.30 -11.10
C ALA A 196 -6.05 -23.24 -9.94
N ILE A 197 -6.06 -22.75 -8.70
CA ILE A 197 -6.42 -23.56 -7.52
C ILE A 197 -7.90 -23.98 -7.57
N LEU A 198 -8.81 -23.04 -7.90
CA LEU A 198 -10.24 -23.33 -8.01
C LEU A 198 -10.54 -24.36 -9.08
N LYS A 199 -9.82 -24.31 -10.21
CA LYS A 199 -9.96 -25.30 -11.30
C LYS A 199 -9.50 -26.70 -10.88
N SER A 200 -8.46 -26.81 -10.06
CA SER A 200 -7.87 -28.11 -9.68
C SER A 200 -8.49 -28.73 -8.44
N GLY A 201 -8.98 -27.95 -7.47
CA GLY A 201 -9.42 -28.45 -6.18
C GLY A 201 -10.61 -27.73 -5.56
N GLY A 202 -11.24 -26.81 -6.30
CA GLY A 202 -12.43 -26.12 -5.84
C GLY A 202 -12.19 -25.10 -4.73
N PRO A 203 -13.28 -24.57 -4.12
CA PRO A 203 -13.20 -23.53 -3.11
C PRO A 203 -12.51 -23.97 -1.82
N GLU A 204 -12.63 -25.24 -1.43
CA GLU A 204 -11.99 -25.80 -0.23
C GLU A 204 -10.47 -25.81 -0.38
N ALA A 205 -9.95 -26.14 -1.57
CA ALA A 205 -8.53 -26.07 -1.86
C ALA A 205 -8.00 -24.62 -1.80
N LEU A 206 -8.79 -23.65 -2.28
CA LEU A 206 -8.43 -22.23 -2.17
C LEU A 206 -8.38 -21.77 -0.72
N ILE A 207 -9.39 -22.10 0.08
CA ILE A 207 -9.44 -21.78 1.52
C ILE A 207 -8.24 -22.41 2.24
N ALA A 208 -7.95 -23.68 1.98
CA ALA A 208 -6.80 -24.38 2.57
C ALA A 208 -5.46 -23.73 2.16
N SER A 209 -5.31 -23.34 0.88
CA SER A 209 -4.10 -22.66 0.38
C SER A 209 -3.90 -21.32 1.06
N LEU A 210 -4.93 -20.48 1.16
CA LEU A 210 -4.88 -19.18 1.82
C LEU A 210 -4.51 -19.30 3.31
N ASN A 211 -5.13 -20.27 4.02
CA ASN A 211 -4.82 -20.55 5.42
C ASN A 211 -3.38 -21.01 5.58
N LYS A 212 -2.91 -21.93 4.74
CA LYS A 212 -1.51 -22.42 4.74
C LYS A 212 -0.52 -21.30 4.51
N GLN A 213 -0.81 -20.39 3.59
CA GLN A 213 0.04 -19.20 3.35
C GLN A 213 0.06 -18.28 4.57
N GLY A 214 -1.11 -18.02 5.19
CA GLY A 214 -1.20 -17.24 6.42
C GLY A 214 -0.43 -17.89 7.57
N ASP A 215 -0.54 -19.21 7.75
CA ASP A 215 0.19 -19.96 8.78
C ASP A 215 1.71 -19.89 8.58
N LYS A 216 2.16 -20.06 7.33
CA LYS A 216 3.59 -19.93 7.01
C LYS A 216 4.12 -18.55 7.36
N LEU A 217 3.38 -17.50 7.00
CA LEU A 217 3.77 -16.12 7.29
C LEU A 217 3.81 -15.82 8.80
N LEU A 218 2.88 -16.40 9.58
CA LEU A 218 2.80 -16.19 11.03
C LEU A 218 3.77 -17.07 11.84
N LYS A 219 4.38 -18.08 11.25
CA LYS A 219 5.43 -18.87 11.91
C LYS A 219 6.82 -18.22 11.82
N GLY A 220 6.97 -17.20 10.99
CA GLY A 220 8.27 -16.61 10.69
C GLY A 220 9.08 -17.58 9.80
N SER A 221 9.33 -17.26 8.58
CA SER A 221 10.24 -17.99 7.68
C SER A 221 11.70 -17.64 7.98
#